data_f152d06308625cd7ebd1dd085761fbb9
#
_entry.id   f152d06308625cd7ebd1dd085761fbb9
#
_cell.length_a   1.000
_cell.length_b   1.000
_cell.length_c   1.000
_cell.angle_alpha   90.00
_cell.angle_beta   90.00
_cell.angle_gamma   90.00
#
_symmetry.space_group_name_H-M   'P 1'
#
loop_
_entity.id
_entity.type
_entity.pdbx_description
1 polymer ?
#
loop_
_entity_poly.entity_id
_entity_poly.type
_entity_poly.pdbx_seq_one_letter_code
_entity_poly.pdbx_strand_id
1 'polypeptide(L)'
;MLSIAICDDEEYFRTTEKKLISKYMAGKNCECMIDMYESGKELLALRSAISQYNIIFLDVNMEEIDGIETAKEIRKITKDVF
;
A
#
# COMPACT_ATOMS: atom_id res chain seq x y z
N MET A 1 15.61 3.30 4.76
CA MET A 1 14.59 3.71 3.78
C MET A 1 13.25 3.07 4.11
N LEU A 2 12.20 3.88 4.09
CA LEU A 2 10.85 3.41 4.37
C LEU A 2 10.20 2.88 3.09
N SER A 3 9.66 1.67 3.14
CA SER A 3 8.97 1.05 1.99
C SER A 3 7.47 1.14 2.19
N ILE A 4 6.78 1.74 1.23
CA ILE A 4 5.35 2.02 1.29
C ILE A 4 4.65 1.45 0.06
N ALA A 5 3.50 0.82 0.27
CA ALA A 5 2.64 0.39 -0.82
C ALA A 5 1.34 1.18 -0.77
N ILE A 6 0.83 1.55 -1.93
CA ILE A 6 -0.47 2.19 -2.08
C ILE A 6 -1.32 1.29 -2.95
N CYS A 7 -2.48 0.89 -2.45
CA CYS A 7 -3.41 0.02 -3.16
C CYS A 7 -4.75 0.70 -3.29
N ASP A 8 -5.10 1.08 -4.53
CA ASP A 8 -6.33 1.79 -4.85
C ASP A 8 -6.66 1.49 -6.31
N ASP A 9 -7.90 1.20 -6.63
CA ASP A 9 -8.29 0.86 -7.99
C ASP A 9 -8.43 2.07 -8.90
N GLU A 10 -8.32 3.28 -8.37
CA GLU A 10 -8.39 4.51 -9.15
C GLU A 10 -7.03 5.19 -9.29
N GLU A 11 -6.59 5.33 -10.52
CA GLU A 11 -5.29 5.92 -10.83
C GLU A 11 -5.13 7.33 -10.27
N TYR A 12 -6.17 8.14 -10.36
CA TYR A 12 -6.11 9.51 -9.85
C TYR A 12 -5.78 9.54 -8.35
N PHE A 13 -6.43 8.68 -7.57
CA PHE A 13 -6.20 8.64 -6.14
C PHE A 13 -4.83 8.05 -5.80
N ARG A 14 -4.39 7.01 -6.52
CA ARG A 14 -3.04 6.45 -6.32
C ARG A 14 -1.98 7.52 -6.53
N THR A 15 -2.08 8.25 -7.63
CA THR A 15 -1.12 9.28 -7.99
C THR A 15 -1.12 10.42 -6.98
N THR A 16 -2.32 10.84 -6.56
CA THR A 16 -2.47 11.93 -5.59
C THR A 16 -1.87 11.55 -4.24
N GLU A 17 -2.15 10.35 -3.76
CA GLU A 17 -1.58 9.87 -2.51
C GLU A 17 -0.07 9.79 -2.56
N LYS A 18 0.47 9.29 -3.67
CA LYS A 18 1.92 9.20 -3.85
C LYS A 18 2.57 10.58 -3.77
N LYS A 19 1.98 11.57 -4.41
CA LYS A 19 2.51 12.95 -4.37
C LYS A 19 2.49 13.51 -2.96
N LEU A 20 1.39 13.32 -2.24
CA LEU A 20 1.25 13.81 -0.87
C LEU A 20 2.24 13.16 0.08
N ILE A 21 2.38 11.85 0.00
CA ILE A 21 3.31 11.10 0.83
C ILE A 21 4.75 11.50 0.53
N SER A 22 5.10 11.59 -0.75
CA SER A 22 6.46 11.98 -1.16
C SER A 22 6.82 13.38 -0.65
N LYS A 23 5.88 14.32 -0.74
CA LYS A 23 6.09 15.69 -0.26
C LYS A 23 6.27 15.73 1.24
N TYR A 24 5.44 14.98 1.98
CA TYR A 24 5.52 14.91 3.43
C TYR A 24 6.87 14.34 3.88
N MET A 25 7.27 13.23 3.27
CA MET A 25 8.53 12.56 3.62
C MET A 25 9.74 13.40 3.28
N ALA A 26 9.71 14.13 2.15
CA ALA A 26 10.79 15.05 1.79
C ALA A 26 10.94 16.16 2.82
N GLY A 27 9.83 16.68 3.35
CA GLY A 27 9.84 17.69 4.40
C GLY A 27 10.42 17.18 5.72
N LYS A 28 10.42 15.87 5.93
CA LYS A 28 10.99 15.24 7.13
C LYS A 28 12.39 14.68 6.90
N ASN A 29 12.98 14.93 5.74
CA ASN A 29 14.25 14.35 5.34
C ASN A 29 14.25 12.82 5.44
N CYS A 30 13.12 12.21 5.15
CA CYS A 30 12.96 10.76 5.22
C CYS A 30 12.88 10.19 3.81
N GLU A 31 13.80 9.30 3.47
CA GLU A 31 13.76 8.62 2.18
C GLU A 31 12.70 7.54 2.21
N CYS A 32 11.93 7.43 1.13
CA CYS A 32 10.94 6.38 1.00
C CYS A 32 10.87 5.84 -0.42
N MET A 33 10.45 4.60 -0.52
CA MET A 33 10.16 3.95 -1.79
C MET A 33 8.67 3.65 -1.80
N ILE A 34 7.98 4.04 -2.87
CA ILE A 34 6.52 3.88 -2.97
C ILE A 34 6.19 3.03 -4.19
N ASP A 35 5.53 1.91 -3.95
CA ASP A 35 5.00 1.05 -5.01
C ASP A 35 3.48 1.17 -5.03
N MET A 36 2.89 1.11 -6.22
CA MET A 36 1.45 1.26 -6.39
C MET A 36 0.83 -0.01 -6.97
N TYR A 37 -0.35 -0.36 -6.47
CA TYR A 37 -1.11 -1.53 -6.92
C TYR A 37 -2.55 -1.12 -7.22
N GLU A 38 -3.13 -1.73 -8.25
CA GLU A 38 -4.47 -1.40 -8.72
C GLU A 38 -5.57 -2.17 -8.03
N SER A 39 -5.22 -3.27 -7.36
CA SER A 39 -6.22 -4.12 -6.73
C SER A 39 -5.67 -4.87 -5.54
N GLY A 40 -6.55 -5.33 -4.67
CA GLY A 40 -6.17 -6.19 -3.57
C GLY A 40 -5.56 -7.50 -4.04
N LYS A 41 -6.06 -8.04 -5.15
CA LYS A 41 -5.51 -9.26 -5.75
C LYS A 41 -4.06 -9.08 -6.17
N GLU A 42 -3.76 -7.96 -6.80
CA GLU A 42 -2.40 -7.65 -7.26
C GLU A 42 -1.44 -7.58 -6.08
N LEU A 43 -1.88 -6.92 -5.01
CA LEU A 43 -1.08 -6.81 -3.79
C LEU A 43 -0.90 -8.18 -3.13
N LEU A 44 -1.97 -8.95 -3.00
CA LEU A 44 -1.92 -10.27 -2.36
C LEU A 44 -1.11 -11.29 -3.17
N ALA A 45 -0.96 -11.08 -4.47
CA ALA A 45 -0.14 -11.94 -5.31
C ALA A 45 1.34 -11.94 -4.91
N LEU A 46 1.78 -10.92 -4.16
CA LEU A 46 3.14 -10.86 -3.63
C LEU A 46 3.39 -11.90 -2.53
N ARG A 47 2.34 -12.42 -1.92
CA ARG A 47 2.42 -13.41 -0.83
C ARG A 47 3.35 -12.92 0.28
N SER A 48 4.32 -13.71 0.67
CA SER A 48 5.22 -13.32 1.78
C SER A 48 6.04 -12.07 1.48
N ALA A 49 6.22 -11.70 0.21
CA ALA A 49 6.94 -10.49 -0.14
C ALA A 49 6.23 -9.21 0.33
N ILE A 50 4.94 -9.30 0.70
CA ILE A 50 4.23 -8.17 1.30
C ILE A 50 4.94 -7.66 2.55
N SER A 51 5.61 -8.55 3.28
CA SER A 51 6.30 -8.19 4.52
C SER A 51 7.48 -7.23 4.32
N GLN A 52 7.89 -6.99 3.07
CA GLN A 52 8.92 -5.99 2.77
C GLN A 52 8.45 -4.56 3.03
N TYR A 53 7.14 -4.33 3.03
CA TYR A 53 6.60 -2.99 3.25
C TYR A 53 6.50 -2.66 4.72
N ASN A 54 6.79 -1.41 5.05
CA ASN A 54 6.60 -0.89 6.40
C ASN A 54 5.18 -0.41 6.60
N ILE A 55 4.59 0.19 5.55
CA ILE A 55 3.24 0.76 5.59
C ILE A 55 2.51 0.41 4.28
N ILE A 56 1.24 0.07 4.39
CA ILE A 56 0.37 -0.15 3.24
C ILE A 56 -0.87 0.72 3.40
N PHE A 57 -1.12 1.58 2.41
CA PHE A 57 -2.36 2.37 2.34
C PHE A 57 -3.34 1.62 1.47
N LEU A 58 -4.48 1.25 2.03
CA LEU A 58 -5.51 0.49 1.33
C LEU A 58 -6.78 1.30 1.19
N ASP A 59 -7.31 1.36 -0.04
CA ASP A 59 -8.65 1.89 -0.26
C ASP A 59 -9.66 0.83 0.21
N VAL A 60 -10.67 1.27 0.93
CA VAL A 60 -11.72 0.39 1.44
C VAL A 60 -12.65 -0.05 0.33
N ASN A 61 -12.94 0.85 -0.61
CA ASN A 61 -13.91 0.60 -1.69
C ASN A 61 -13.21 0.19 -2.99
N MET A 62 -12.80 -1.05 -3.08
CA MET A 62 -12.22 -1.61 -4.29
C MET A 62 -13.14 -2.69 -4.87
N GLU A 63 -13.05 -2.90 -6.19
CA GLU A 63 -13.78 -3.96 -6.86
C GLU A 63 -13.19 -5.32 -6.50
N GLU A 64 -13.96 -6.37 -6.70
CA GLU A 64 -13.60 -7.77 -6.41
C GLU A 64 -13.34 -7.99 -4.92
N ILE A 65 -12.13 -7.74 -4.46
CA ILE A 65 -11.78 -7.86 -3.04
C ILE A 65 -11.54 -6.45 -2.49
N ASP A 66 -12.31 -6.04 -1.48
CA ASP A 66 -12.19 -4.70 -0.92
C ASP A 66 -10.99 -4.57 0.03
N GLY A 67 -10.77 -3.35 0.52
CA GLY A 67 -9.63 -3.06 1.39
C GLY A 67 -9.68 -3.80 2.72
N ILE A 68 -10.86 -4.00 3.27
CA ILE A 68 -11.01 -4.71 4.55
C ILE A 68 -10.64 -6.19 4.38
N GLU A 69 -11.13 -6.82 3.32
CA GLU A 69 -10.82 -8.21 3.03
C GLU A 69 -9.33 -8.37 2.72
N THR A 70 -8.77 -7.43 1.95
CA THR A 70 -7.35 -7.42 1.63
C THR A 70 -6.52 -7.33 2.91
N ALA A 71 -6.90 -6.44 3.82
CA ALA A 71 -6.18 -6.27 5.09
C ALA A 71 -6.21 -7.55 5.92
N LYS A 72 -7.34 -8.24 5.96
CA LYS A 72 -7.45 -9.51 6.68
C LYS A 72 -6.49 -10.55 6.11
N GLU A 73 -6.40 -10.65 4.79
CA GLU A 73 -5.50 -11.60 4.14
C GLU A 73 -4.03 -11.24 4.40
N ILE A 74 -3.70 -9.94 4.41
CA ILE A 74 -2.35 -9.49 4.73
C ILE A 74 -1.97 -9.90 6.14
N ARG A 75 -2.88 -9.75 7.11
CA ARG A 75 -2.60 -10.11 8.50
C ARG A 75 -2.36 -11.60 8.70
N LYS A 76 -2.86 -12.44 7.80
CA LYS A 76 -2.55 -13.88 7.81
C LYS A 76 -1.12 -14.14 7.37
N ILE A 77 -0.57 -13.26 6.52
CA ILE A 77 0.79 -13.38 5.99
C ILE A 77 1.80 -12.76 6.95
N THR A 78 1.52 -11.56 7.43
CA THR A 78 2.43 -10.84 8.33
C THR A 78 1.67 -9.91 9.27
N LYS A 79 2.22 -9.74 10.47
CA LYS A 79 1.68 -8.80 11.46
C LYS A 79 2.56 -7.55 11.57
N ASP A 80 3.66 -7.50 10.83
CA ASP A 80 4.68 -6.47 10.99
C ASP A 80 4.47 -5.24 10.10
N VAL A 81 3.56 -5.30 9.13
CA VAL A 81 3.24 -4.16 8.26
C VAL A 81 2.17 -3.31 8.94
N PHE A 82 2.38 -2.01 8.91
CA PHE A 82 1.43 -1.04 9.49
C PHE A 82 0.35 -0.60 8.52
#